data_0b2fde2e3d9e04c5a8ccce933d6b3977
#
_entry.id   0b2fde2e3d9e04c5a8ccce933d6b3977
#
_cell.length_a   1.000
_cell.length_b   1.000
_cell.length_c   1.000
_cell.angle_alpha   90.00
_cell.angle_beta   90.00
_cell.angle_gamma   90.00
#
_symmetry.space_group_name_H-M   'P 1'
#
loop_
_entity.id
_entity.type
_entity.pdbx_description
1 polymer ?
#
loop_
_entity_poly.entity_id
_entity_poly.type
_entity_poly.pdbx_seq_one_letter_code
_entity_poly.pdbx_strand_id
1 'polypeptide(L)'
;MIISFSSIREDKPAEKWKALFDRTWPQYKNWFLSEGYLARKGYLTSVTQLEKYMPELVPVYQLLLNLVGGGDLESRFLTMFSPPAYMSACSQVAWTSGSTSLIRNYDYSFKMFEGTMLYSNWLQPIIGMSDCTWGLLDGMNASGLAASLTFGGRKVTGDGFGIPLIIRYILETSTTVKEALGILSRVPVHMAYNVTLIDVSGEYATAYLSPDRTPVIVDSAVATNHQVEVEWTDYASLTDTIERKRHLEELVSSPNETEASVIRHFLHPPLYNTNFEKSFGTLYTIAYNVAQGTANIHWPEAEMKQSFSLFTENRVVPFSTSLRKGLIF
;
A
#
# COMPACT_ATOMS: atom_id res chain seq x y z
N MET A 1 5.17 20.98 -10.85
CA MET A 1 5.04 20.03 -9.72
C MET A 1 6.25 19.12 -9.73
N ILE A 2 6.87 18.87 -8.58
CA ILE A 2 7.99 17.95 -8.46
C ILE A 2 7.55 16.85 -7.49
N ILE A 3 7.51 15.60 -7.95
CA ILE A 3 7.29 14.43 -7.09
C ILE A 3 8.61 13.68 -7.00
N SER A 4 9.09 13.45 -5.79
CA SER A 4 10.32 12.71 -5.55
C SER A 4 10.06 11.45 -4.73
N PHE A 5 10.78 10.41 -5.08
CA PHE A 5 10.80 9.14 -4.36
C PHE A 5 12.17 8.96 -3.73
N SER A 6 12.20 8.45 -2.52
CA SER A 6 13.43 8.14 -1.80
C SER A 6 13.41 6.71 -1.32
N SER A 7 14.53 6.02 -1.39
CA SER A 7 14.74 4.75 -0.69
C SER A 7 15.54 5.00 0.58
N ILE A 8 15.05 4.46 1.70
CA ILE A 8 15.63 4.64 3.03
C ILE A 8 15.84 3.26 3.66
N ARG A 9 17.02 3.02 4.23
CA ARG A 9 17.29 1.82 5.03
C ARG A 9 17.50 2.19 6.49
N GLU A 10 16.68 1.57 7.34
CA GLU A 10 16.81 1.68 8.78
C GLU A 10 16.31 0.40 9.45
N ASP A 11 17.25 -0.43 9.92
CA ASP A 11 16.95 -1.77 10.43
C ASP A 11 16.04 -1.75 11.67
N LYS A 12 16.17 -0.73 12.53
CA LYS A 12 15.27 -0.46 13.66
C LYS A 12 14.83 1.00 13.60
N PRO A 13 13.61 1.35 14.06
CA PRO A 13 13.17 2.74 14.06
C PRO A 13 14.15 3.63 14.83
N ALA A 14 14.67 4.65 14.15
CA ALA A 14 15.62 5.61 14.69
C ALA A 14 15.48 6.98 13.98
N GLU A 15 16.57 7.68 13.76
CA GLU A 15 16.60 9.05 13.26
C GLU A 15 16.03 9.22 11.83
N LYS A 16 16.21 8.23 10.95
CA LYS A 16 15.69 8.32 9.58
C LYS A 16 14.16 8.20 9.56
N TRP A 17 13.63 7.27 10.33
CA TRP A 17 12.19 7.16 10.52
C TRP A 17 11.62 8.42 11.21
N LYS A 18 12.31 8.91 12.24
CA LYS A 18 11.92 10.16 12.92
C LYS A 18 11.87 11.34 11.94
N ALA A 19 12.86 11.48 11.07
CA ALA A 19 12.89 12.52 10.04
C ALA A 19 11.72 12.36 9.03
N LEU A 20 11.36 11.11 8.66
CA LEU A 20 10.18 10.84 7.86
C LEU A 20 8.90 11.29 8.58
N PHE A 21 8.75 10.91 9.85
CA PHE A 21 7.62 11.34 10.69
C PHE A 21 7.52 12.86 10.76
N ASP A 22 8.60 13.56 11.15
CA ASP A 22 8.61 15.01 11.31
C ASP A 22 8.22 15.75 10.01
N ARG A 23 8.66 15.23 8.86
CA ARG A 23 8.34 15.77 7.55
C ARG A 23 6.87 15.62 7.19
N THR A 24 6.26 14.49 7.53
CA THR A 24 4.90 14.13 7.09
C THR A 24 3.83 14.40 8.14
N TRP A 25 4.19 14.45 9.41
CA TRP A 25 3.27 14.64 10.52
C TRP A 25 2.36 15.87 10.42
N PRO A 26 2.82 17.07 10.03
CA PRO A 26 1.92 18.22 9.91
C PRO A 26 0.74 17.96 8.96
N GLN A 27 0.96 17.23 7.89
CA GLN A 27 -0.05 16.87 6.91
C GLN A 27 -0.96 15.75 7.43
N TYR A 28 -0.39 14.70 8.01
CA TYR A 28 -1.15 13.62 8.64
C TYR A 28 -1.98 14.11 9.82
N LYS A 29 -1.47 15.01 10.62
CA LYS A 29 -2.22 15.65 11.71
C LYS A 29 -3.46 16.37 11.20
N ASN A 30 -3.32 17.16 10.13
CA ASN A 30 -4.46 17.84 9.51
C ASN A 30 -5.49 16.85 8.99
N TRP A 31 -5.06 15.79 8.31
CA TRP A 31 -5.95 14.72 7.85
C TRP A 31 -6.59 13.97 9.03
N PHE A 32 -5.82 13.58 10.03
CA PHE A 32 -6.30 12.84 11.20
C PHE A 32 -7.38 13.62 11.98
N LEU A 33 -7.29 14.93 11.99
CA LEU A 33 -8.24 15.82 12.63
C LEU A 33 -9.31 16.40 11.69
N SER A 34 -9.38 15.97 10.43
CA SER A 34 -10.30 16.54 9.44
C SER A 34 -11.79 16.42 9.80
N GLU A 35 -12.16 15.43 10.60
CA GLU A 35 -13.52 15.22 11.12
C GLU A 35 -13.67 15.73 12.57
N GLY A 36 -12.66 16.41 13.10
CA GLY A 36 -12.61 16.92 14.47
C GLY A 36 -11.92 15.96 15.46
N TYR A 37 -11.42 16.55 16.55
CA TYR A 37 -10.67 15.83 17.59
C TYR A 37 -11.51 14.70 18.23
N LEU A 38 -12.79 14.97 18.52
CA LEU A 38 -13.69 14.03 19.20
C LEU A 38 -14.16 12.88 18.30
N ALA A 39 -13.98 12.99 16.98
CA ALA A 39 -14.27 11.90 16.06
C ALA A 39 -13.23 10.77 16.14
N ARG A 40 -12.05 11.05 16.70
CA ARG A 40 -10.98 10.04 16.88
C ARG A 40 -11.16 9.28 18.18
N LYS A 41 -10.94 7.96 18.12
CA LYS A 41 -10.95 7.10 19.34
C LYS A 41 -9.88 7.58 20.32
N GLY A 42 -10.17 7.50 21.61
CA GLY A 42 -9.23 7.88 22.67
C GLY A 42 -8.03 6.96 22.77
N TYR A 43 -6.96 7.44 23.40
CA TYR A 43 -5.69 6.70 23.55
C TYR A 43 -5.87 5.28 24.08
N LEU A 44 -6.52 5.12 25.23
CA LEU A 44 -6.71 3.79 25.86
C LEU A 44 -7.44 2.82 24.92
N THR A 45 -8.53 3.26 24.29
CA THR A 45 -9.25 2.43 23.34
C THR A 45 -8.34 1.99 22.20
N SER A 46 -7.63 2.93 21.60
CA SER A 46 -6.78 2.67 20.43
C SER A 46 -5.63 1.70 20.74
N VAL A 47 -4.95 1.90 21.86
CA VAL A 47 -3.84 1.03 22.29
C VAL A 47 -4.33 -0.36 22.69
N THR A 48 -5.44 -0.46 23.44
CA THR A 48 -6.03 -1.77 23.79
C THR A 48 -6.41 -2.57 22.54
N GLN A 49 -6.88 -1.92 21.47
CA GLN A 49 -7.15 -2.62 20.20
C GLN A 49 -5.84 -3.09 19.54
N LEU A 50 -4.79 -2.26 19.54
CA LEU A 50 -3.47 -2.65 19.01
C LEU A 50 -2.92 -3.86 19.78
N GLU A 51 -2.93 -3.82 21.11
CA GLU A 51 -2.50 -4.93 21.98
C GLU A 51 -3.28 -6.22 21.73
N LYS A 52 -4.59 -6.08 21.50
CA LYS A 52 -5.47 -7.23 21.25
C LYS A 52 -5.24 -7.89 19.89
N TYR A 53 -5.07 -7.11 18.83
CA TYR A 53 -5.09 -7.61 17.46
C TYR A 53 -3.72 -7.74 16.81
N MET A 54 -2.73 -6.95 17.25
CA MET A 54 -1.37 -6.90 16.71
C MET A 54 -0.31 -6.83 17.83
N PRO A 55 -0.34 -7.76 18.82
CA PRO A 55 0.51 -7.68 20.01
C PRO A 55 2.00 -7.65 19.68
N GLU A 56 2.43 -8.28 18.58
CA GLU A 56 3.83 -8.31 18.16
C GLU A 56 4.35 -6.94 17.74
N LEU A 57 3.47 -6.04 17.28
CA LEU A 57 3.83 -4.66 16.92
C LEU A 57 3.88 -3.71 18.11
N VAL A 58 3.38 -4.08 19.29
CA VAL A 58 3.34 -3.21 20.48
C VAL A 58 4.72 -2.69 20.87
N PRO A 59 5.79 -3.51 20.93
CA PRO A 59 7.13 -3.01 21.24
C PRO A 59 7.65 -2.01 20.20
N VAL A 60 7.34 -2.23 18.92
CA VAL A 60 7.69 -1.29 17.82
C VAL A 60 6.92 0.01 17.98
N TYR A 61 5.61 -0.04 18.21
CA TYR A 61 4.78 1.12 18.50
C TYR A 61 5.32 1.96 19.67
N GLN A 62 5.71 1.33 20.77
CA GLN A 62 6.27 2.03 21.92
C GLN A 62 7.61 2.72 21.58
N LEU A 63 8.46 2.07 20.79
CA LEU A 63 9.71 2.67 20.32
C LEU A 63 9.42 3.90 19.43
N LEU A 64 8.51 3.78 18.47
CA LEU A 64 8.10 4.88 17.59
C LEU A 64 7.53 6.05 18.39
N LEU A 65 6.64 5.75 19.36
CA LEU A 65 6.03 6.77 20.22
C LEU A 65 7.08 7.51 21.06
N ASN A 66 8.09 6.81 21.60
CA ASN A 66 9.19 7.43 22.33
C ASN A 66 10.03 8.36 21.43
N LEU A 67 10.30 7.96 20.19
CA LEU A 67 11.06 8.77 19.23
C LEU A 67 10.36 10.10 18.90
N VAL A 68 9.03 10.13 18.89
CA VAL A 68 8.27 11.35 18.60
C VAL A 68 7.90 12.17 19.85
N GLY A 69 8.36 11.75 21.05
CA GLY A 69 8.18 12.48 22.30
C GLY A 69 6.83 12.24 23.00
N GLY A 70 6.01 11.28 22.56
CA GLY A 70 4.87 10.76 23.30
C GLY A 70 3.68 11.72 23.46
N GLY A 71 3.11 12.30 22.41
CA GLY A 71 1.88 13.12 22.50
C GLY A 71 0.59 12.28 22.42
N ASP A 72 -0.54 12.82 22.90
CA ASP A 72 -1.85 12.15 22.79
C ASP A 72 -2.26 11.92 21.33
N LEU A 73 -2.11 12.91 20.46
CA LEU A 73 -2.46 12.77 19.05
C LEU A 73 -1.52 11.81 18.33
N GLU A 74 -0.22 11.91 18.57
CA GLU A 74 0.80 11.03 18.01
C GLU A 74 0.55 9.57 18.41
N SER A 75 0.26 9.34 19.70
CA SER A 75 -0.02 7.99 20.20
C SER A 75 -1.26 7.38 19.57
N ARG A 76 -2.33 8.15 19.40
CA ARG A 76 -3.58 7.72 18.77
C ARG A 76 -3.39 7.50 17.26
N PHE A 77 -2.69 8.39 16.59
CA PHE A 77 -2.39 8.28 15.15
C PHE A 77 -1.55 7.03 14.86
N LEU A 78 -0.50 6.80 15.62
CA LEU A 78 0.40 5.64 15.40
C LEU A 78 -0.31 4.30 15.60
N THR A 79 -1.43 4.21 16.31
CA THR A 79 -2.21 2.97 16.35
C THR A 79 -2.96 2.70 15.05
N MET A 80 -3.19 3.72 14.22
CA MET A 80 -4.03 3.64 13.01
C MET A 80 -5.42 3.02 13.28
N PHE A 81 -5.93 3.14 14.51
CA PHE A 81 -7.26 2.64 14.86
C PHE A 81 -8.33 3.69 14.59
N SER A 82 -9.29 3.35 13.71
CA SER A 82 -10.38 4.21 13.23
C SER A 82 -9.89 5.59 12.72
N PRO A 83 -8.96 5.62 11.76
CA PRO A 83 -8.51 6.88 11.14
C PRO A 83 -9.64 7.49 10.29
N PRO A 84 -9.50 8.73 9.78
CA PRO A 84 -10.43 9.27 8.78
C PRO A 84 -10.48 8.41 7.53
N ALA A 85 -11.60 8.48 6.82
CA ALA A 85 -11.72 7.81 5.53
C ALA A 85 -10.75 8.40 4.49
N TYR A 86 -10.17 7.53 3.65
CA TYR A 86 -9.40 7.93 2.48
C TYR A 86 -9.61 6.96 1.33
N MET A 87 -9.44 7.43 0.11
CA MET A 87 -9.71 6.66 -1.10
C MET A 87 -8.56 6.80 -2.07
N SER A 88 -8.21 5.70 -2.72
CA SER A 88 -7.21 5.64 -3.77
C SER A 88 -7.73 4.82 -4.94
N ALA A 89 -7.22 5.04 -6.13
CA ALA A 89 -7.44 4.14 -7.25
C ALA A 89 -6.17 3.30 -7.45
N CYS A 90 -6.33 2.01 -7.71
CA CYS A 90 -5.21 1.08 -7.84
C CYS A 90 -5.55 -0.06 -8.79
N SER A 91 -4.52 -0.68 -9.33
CA SER A 91 -4.59 -1.95 -10.05
C SER A 91 -3.49 -2.85 -9.52
N GLN A 92 -3.75 -4.15 -9.36
CA GLN A 92 -2.74 -5.10 -8.90
C GLN A 92 -2.93 -6.49 -9.48
N VAL A 93 -1.83 -7.22 -9.61
CA VAL A 93 -1.80 -8.59 -10.11
C VAL A 93 -0.76 -9.43 -9.36
N ALA A 94 -1.15 -10.65 -8.97
CA ALA A 94 -0.25 -11.72 -8.57
C ALA A 94 0.13 -12.50 -9.83
N TRP A 95 1.38 -12.39 -10.26
CA TRP A 95 1.91 -13.01 -11.47
C TRP A 95 2.71 -14.25 -11.14
N THR A 96 2.38 -15.40 -11.78
CA THR A 96 3.02 -16.70 -11.51
C THR A 96 3.60 -17.38 -12.75
N SER A 97 3.45 -16.79 -13.94
CA SER A 97 3.98 -17.39 -15.17
C SER A 97 5.46 -17.02 -15.39
N GLY A 98 6.36 -17.97 -15.22
CA GLY A 98 7.80 -17.78 -15.39
C GLY A 98 8.52 -16.98 -14.31
N SER A 99 7.78 -16.33 -13.40
CA SER A 99 8.28 -15.65 -12.20
C SER A 99 7.17 -15.58 -11.15
N THR A 100 7.51 -15.26 -9.91
CA THR A 100 6.53 -15.10 -8.83
C THR A 100 6.61 -13.67 -8.33
N SER A 101 5.64 -12.84 -8.76
CA SER A 101 5.70 -11.39 -8.56
C SER A 101 4.34 -10.78 -8.22
N LEU A 102 4.35 -9.77 -7.35
CA LEU A 102 3.22 -8.87 -7.12
C LEU A 102 3.49 -7.56 -7.85
N ILE A 103 2.63 -7.21 -8.81
CA ILE A 103 2.78 -5.98 -9.61
C ILE A 103 1.57 -5.09 -9.36
N ARG A 104 1.80 -3.78 -9.14
CA ARG A 104 0.70 -2.85 -8.90
C ARG A 104 0.97 -1.44 -9.41
N ASN A 105 -0.12 -0.70 -9.70
CA ASN A 105 -0.17 0.75 -9.77
C ASN A 105 -0.80 1.32 -8.51
N TYR A 106 -0.22 2.40 -8.00
CA TYR A 106 -0.81 3.22 -6.95
C TYR A 106 -1.25 4.55 -7.54
N ASP A 107 -2.57 4.74 -7.66
CA ASP A 107 -3.16 5.96 -8.18
C ASP A 107 -3.71 6.77 -7.03
N TYR A 108 -3.14 7.95 -6.80
CA TYR A 108 -3.52 8.80 -5.68
C TYR A 108 -3.18 10.27 -5.94
N SER A 109 -3.56 11.11 -4.98
CA SER A 109 -3.16 12.52 -4.99
C SER A 109 -1.72 12.68 -4.53
N PHE A 110 -0.91 13.36 -5.32
CA PHE A 110 0.48 13.66 -4.97
C PHE A 110 0.63 14.53 -3.70
N LYS A 111 -0.46 15.16 -3.23
CA LYS A 111 -0.45 16.02 -2.05
C LYS A 111 -0.37 15.23 -0.74
N MET A 112 -0.77 13.95 -0.75
CA MET A 112 -0.88 13.09 0.42
C MET A 112 0.04 11.86 0.32
N PHE A 113 1.17 11.99 -0.37
CA PHE A 113 2.06 10.89 -0.68
C PHE A 113 3.44 11.07 -0.02
N GLU A 114 3.90 10.05 0.70
CA GLU A 114 5.20 10.07 1.37
C GLU A 114 6.39 9.94 0.41
N GLY A 115 6.23 9.15 -0.64
CA GLY A 115 7.26 8.90 -1.64
C GLY A 115 8.49 8.16 -1.08
N THR A 116 8.28 7.27 -0.12
CA THR A 116 9.37 6.59 0.58
C THR A 116 9.25 5.08 0.43
N MET A 117 10.25 4.46 -0.22
CA MET A 117 10.50 3.03 -0.14
C MET A 117 11.38 2.76 1.08
N LEU A 118 10.84 2.04 2.05
CA LEU A 118 11.51 1.75 3.31
C LEU A 118 12.01 0.31 3.33
N TYR A 119 13.31 0.12 3.55
CA TYR A 119 13.85 -1.13 4.06
C TYR A 119 13.85 -1.06 5.59
N SER A 120 13.22 -2.01 6.23
CA SER A 120 13.18 -2.16 7.69
C SER A 120 13.43 -3.61 8.10
N ASN A 121 13.93 -3.81 9.32
CA ASN A 121 14.11 -5.14 9.92
C ASN A 121 13.62 -5.07 11.38
N TRP A 122 12.33 -4.75 11.57
CA TRP A 122 11.78 -4.53 12.90
C TRP A 122 11.47 -5.84 13.60
N LEU A 123 10.69 -6.73 12.97
CA LEU A 123 10.52 -8.13 13.37
C LEU A 123 11.17 -9.08 12.36
N GLN A 124 11.09 -8.72 11.06
CA GLN A 124 11.82 -9.36 9.96
C GLN A 124 12.17 -8.34 8.86
N PRO A 125 13.11 -8.66 7.94
CA PRO A 125 13.43 -7.74 6.85
C PRO A 125 12.27 -7.55 5.88
N ILE A 126 11.91 -6.27 5.61
CA ILE A 126 10.86 -5.86 4.69
C ILE A 126 11.37 -4.76 3.77
N ILE A 127 10.96 -4.80 2.50
CA ILE A 127 11.01 -3.67 1.56
C ILE A 127 9.59 -3.33 1.16
N GLY A 128 9.16 -2.08 1.37
CA GLY A 128 7.81 -1.66 1.02
C GLY A 128 7.64 -0.15 0.91
N MET A 129 6.54 0.27 0.27
CA MET A 129 6.18 1.68 0.14
C MET A 129 5.49 2.16 1.41
N SER A 130 6.15 3.07 2.12
CA SER A 130 5.68 3.63 3.39
C SER A 130 4.44 4.51 3.20
N ASP A 131 3.50 4.38 4.13
CA ASP A 131 2.32 5.23 4.26
C ASP A 131 1.90 5.34 5.72
N CYS A 132 1.32 6.49 6.09
CA CYS A 132 0.95 6.78 7.48
C CYS A 132 2.15 6.60 8.43
N THR A 133 3.34 6.98 7.97
CA THR A 133 4.65 6.99 8.64
C THR A 133 5.29 5.62 8.89
N TRP A 134 4.54 4.58 9.22
CA TRP A 134 5.06 3.24 9.51
C TRP A 134 4.22 2.09 8.95
N GLY A 135 3.05 2.38 8.41
CA GLY A 135 2.28 1.45 7.61
C GLY A 135 2.91 1.24 6.23
N LEU A 136 2.34 0.34 5.44
CA LEU A 136 2.77 0.06 4.07
C LEU A 136 1.57 0.02 3.12
N LEU A 137 1.72 0.63 1.93
CA LEU A 137 0.77 0.49 0.83
C LEU A 137 0.90 -0.88 0.16
N ASP A 138 2.12 -1.34 0.06
CA ASP A 138 2.57 -2.59 -0.52
C ASP A 138 3.98 -2.91 -0.05
N GLY A 139 4.40 -4.16 -0.20
CA GLY A 139 5.73 -4.59 0.17
C GLY A 139 5.92 -6.08 0.04
N MET A 140 7.14 -6.50 0.31
CA MET A 140 7.52 -7.90 0.49
C MET A 140 8.44 -8.06 1.68
N ASN A 141 8.43 -9.24 2.30
CA ASN A 141 9.42 -9.63 3.31
C ASN A 141 10.48 -10.59 2.75
N ALA A 142 11.56 -10.74 3.49
CA ALA A 142 12.67 -11.60 3.08
C ALA A 142 12.32 -13.11 3.12
N SER A 143 11.20 -13.48 3.74
CA SER A 143 10.67 -14.85 3.71
C SER A 143 9.93 -15.19 2.41
N GLY A 144 9.76 -14.19 1.52
CA GLY A 144 9.16 -14.39 0.20
C GLY A 144 7.64 -14.24 0.18
N LEU A 145 7.05 -13.46 1.08
CA LEU A 145 5.65 -13.05 1.01
C LEU A 145 5.57 -11.59 0.55
N ALA A 146 4.68 -11.30 -0.43
CA ALA A 146 4.32 -9.95 -0.83
C ALA A 146 2.83 -9.69 -0.61
N ALA A 147 2.51 -8.43 -0.28
CA ALA A 147 1.15 -7.96 -0.04
C ALA A 147 0.95 -6.56 -0.61
N SER A 148 -0.23 -6.30 -1.16
CA SER A 148 -0.65 -4.97 -1.59
C SER A 148 -2.14 -4.74 -1.39
N LEU A 149 -2.53 -3.46 -1.32
CA LEU A 149 -3.92 -3.05 -1.10
C LEU A 149 -4.50 -2.32 -2.31
N THR A 150 -5.82 -2.42 -2.49
CA THR A 150 -6.63 -1.48 -3.26
C THR A 150 -7.86 -1.07 -2.43
N PHE A 151 -8.39 0.13 -2.67
CA PHE A 151 -9.68 0.51 -2.08
C PHE A 151 -10.80 -0.35 -2.68
N GLY A 152 -11.71 -0.86 -1.83
CA GLY A 152 -12.75 -1.83 -2.22
C GLY A 152 -13.99 -1.23 -2.87
N GLY A 153 -14.02 0.08 -3.18
CA GLY A 153 -15.11 0.72 -3.93
C GLY A 153 -16.45 0.87 -3.18
N ARG A 154 -16.43 0.95 -1.84
CA ARG A 154 -17.62 1.06 -1.00
C ARG A 154 -17.55 2.24 -0.02
N LYS A 155 -18.67 2.99 0.13
CA LYS A 155 -18.79 4.08 1.11
C LYS A 155 -19.17 3.55 2.49
N VAL A 156 -18.27 2.81 3.12
CA VAL A 156 -18.49 2.23 4.44
C VAL A 156 -17.30 2.46 5.33
N THR A 157 -17.54 2.84 6.58
CA THR A 157 -16.53 2.98 7.64
C THR A 157 -17.01 2.27 8.90
N GLY A 158 -16.08 1.80 9.71
CA GLY A 158 -16.36 1.17 10.98
C GLY A 158 -15.15 1.17 11.90
N ASP A 159 -15.29 0.61 13.09
CA ASP A 159 -14.20 0.47 14.04
C ASP A 159 -13.22 -0.60 13.56
N GLY A 160 -12.00 -0.20 13.24
CA GLY A 160 -10.97 -1.07 12.73
C GLY A 160 -9.69 -0.33 12.42
N PHE A 161 -8.67 -1.04 11.98
CA PHE A 161 -7.37 -0.46 11.66
C PHE A 161 -7.32 0.06 10.22
N GLY A 162 -6.52 1.10 10.02
CA GLY A 162 -6.11 1.52 8.69
C GLY A 162 -5.32 0.41 8.00
N ILE A 163 -5.67 0.14 6.76
CA ILE A 163 -5.09 -0.98 6.00
C ILE A 163 -3.56 -0.91 5.86
N PRO A 164 -2.88 0.27 5.81
CA PRO A 164 -1.42 0.30 5.77
C PRO A 164 -0.76 -0.37 6.97
N LEU A 165 -1.35 -0.27 8.16
CA LEU A 165 -0.83 -0.95 9.35
C LEU A 165 -1.08 -2.46 9.29
N ILE A 166 -2.21 -2.90 8.73
CA ILE A 166 -2.51 -4.32 8.53
C ILE A 166 -1.51 -4.94 7.54
N ILE A 167 -1.19 -4.27 6.42
CA ILE A 167 -0.16 -4.73 5.47
C ILE A 167 1.20 -4.83 6.16
N ARG A 168 1.59 -3.82 6.96
CA ARG A 168 2.81 -3.89 7.78
C ARG A 168 2.80 -5.12 8.67
N TYR A 169 1.72 -5.33 9.42
CA TYR A 169 1.62 -6.44 10.37
C TYR A 169 1.70 -7.81 9.68
N ILE A 170 1.04 -7.98 8.54
CA ILE A 170 1.16 -9.20 7.72
C ILE A 170 2.62 -9.46 7.36
N LEU A 171 3.30 -8.46 6.80
CA LEU A 171 4.67 -8.62 6.33
C LEU A 171 5.69 -8.80 7.46
N GLU A 172 5.40 -8.29 8.67
CA GLU A 172 6.26 -8.48 9.85
C GLU A 172 6.10 -9.87 10.51
N THR A 173 4.94 -10.53 10.34
CA THR A 173 4.59 -11.71 11.16
C THR A 173 4.20 -12.95 10.36
N SER A 174 4.04 -12.86 9.04
CA SER A 174 3.68 -13.98 8.18
C SER A 174 4.77 -14.29 7.15
N THR A 175 4.84 -15.54 6.72
CA THR A 175 5.77 -16.03 5.71
C THR A 175 5.05 -16.63 4.49
N THR A 176 3.76 -16.96 4.66
CA THR A 176 2.92 -17.59 3.64
C THR A 176 1.60 -16.85 3.44
N VAL A 177 0.99 -17.03 2.26
CA VAL A 177 -0.38 -16.53 1.97
C VAL A 177 -1.37 -17.04 3.01
N LYS A 178 -1.31 -18.31 3.40
CA LYS A 178 -2.20 -18.90 4.39
C LYS A 178 -2.13 -18.21 5.76
N GLU A 179 -0.94 -17.90 6.26
CA GLU A 179 -0.75 -17.17 7.52
C GLU A 179 -1.31 -15.74 7.42
N ALA A 180 -1.04 -15.05 6.32
CA ALA A 180 -1.55 -13.72 6.05
C ALA A 180 -3.10 -13.67 6.00
N LEU A 181 -3.74 -14.65 5.37
CA LEU A 181 -5.19 -14.80 5.35
C LEU A 181 -5.78 -15.02 6.76
N GLY A 182 -5.06 -15.72 7.63
CA GLY A 182 -5.43 -15.86 9.04
C GLY A 182 -5.48 -14.52 9.78
N ILE A 183 -4.55 -13.61 9.47
CA ILE A 183 -4.55 -12.24 10.00
C ILE A 183 -5.73 -11.45 9.44
N LEU A 184 -5.93 -11.46 8.12
CA LEU A 184 -7.01 -10.72 7.46
C LEU A 184 -8.40 -11.17 7.92
N SER A 185 -8.53 -12.41 8.36
CA SER A 185 -9.81 -12.94 8.88
C SER A 185 -10.13 -12.49 10.30
N ARG A 186 -9.13 -12.06 11.12
CA ARG A 186 -9.32 -11.70 12.53
C ARG A 186 -9.14 -10.22 12.86
N VAL A 187 -8.32 -9.50 12.07
CA VAL A 187 -8.01 -8.08 12.33
C VAL A 187 -9.09 -7.20 11.71
N PRO A 188 -9.81 -6.39 12.50
CA PRO A 188 -10.86 -5.53 11.97
C PRO A 188 -10.27 -4.40 11.11
N VAL A 189 -10.87 -4.17 9.96
CA VAL A 189 -10.52 -3.09 9.02
C VAL A 189 -11.53 -1.94 9.13
N HIS A 190 -11.09 -0.68 8.99
CA HIS A 190 -12.00 0.46 9.14
C HIS A 190 -12.76 0.85 7.87
N MET A 191 -12.32 0.39 6.70
CA MET A 191 -12.97 0.65 5.40
C MET A 191 -12.96 -0.61 4.53
N ALA A 192 -13.63 -0.55 3.39
CA ALA A 192 -13.58 -1.62 2.39
C ALA A 192 -12.26 -1.59 1.61
N TYR A 193 -11.51 -2.71 1.64
CA TYR A 193 -10.24 -2.88 0.93
C TYR A 193 -10.16 -4.27 0.29
N ASN A 194 -9.39 -4.35 -0.80
CA ASN A 194 -8.95 -5.62 -1.36
C ASN A 194 -7.46 -5.77 -1.07
N VAL A 195 -7.06 -6.90 -0.52
CA VAL A 195 -5.65 -7.22 -0.27
C VAL A 195 -5.28 -8.40 -1.14
N THR A 196 -4.33 -8.21 -2.06
CA THR A 196 -3.76 -9.29 -2.85
C THR A 196 -2.43 -9.72 -2.24
N LEU A 197 -2.28 -11.02 -2.10
CA LEU A 197 -1.15 -11.71 -1.49
C LEU A 197 -0.54 -12.67 -2.50
N ILE A 198 0.78 -12.85 -2.46
CA ILE A 198 1.51 -13.91 -3.16
C ILE A 198 2.73 -14.31 -2.35
N ASP A 199 3.07 -15.59 -2.32
CA ASP A 199 4.29 -16.06 -1.69
C ASP A 199 5.24 -16.79 -2.67
N VAL A 200 6.42 -17.12 -2.18
CA VAL A 200 7.49 -17.74 -2.99
C VAL A 200 7.10 -19.11 -3.58
N SER A 201 6.10 -19.80 -3.01
CA SER A 201 5.58 -21.05 -3.58
C SER A 201 4.72 -20.84 -4.84
N GLY A 202 4.33 -19.60 -5.10
CA GLY A 202 3.38 -19.22 -6.13
C GLY A 202 1.91 -19.28 -5.68
N GLU A 203 1.65 -19.59 -4.39
CA GLU A 203 0.31 -19.45 -3.82
C GLU A 203 -0.06 -17.97 -3.77
N TYR A 204 -1.28 -17.66 -4.18
CA TYR A 204 -1.83 -16.30 -4.13
C TYR A 204 -3.31 -16.31 -3.73
N ALA A 205 -3.79 -15.21 -3.23
CA ALA A 205 -5.20 -14.96 -2.95
C ALA A 205 -5.49 -13.46 -2.91
N THR A 206 -6.74 -13.11 -3.18
CA THR A 206 -7.26 -11.76 -2.88
C THR A 206 -8.31 -11.86 -1.79
N ALA A 207 -8.16 -11.05 -0.73
CA ALA A 207 -9.12 -10.92 0.35
C ALA A 207 -9.93 -9.62 0.17
N TYR A 208 -11.26 -9.73 0.10
CA TYR A 208 -12.18 -8.61 0.15
C TYR A 208 -12.58 -8.34 1.59
N LEU A 209 -12.16 -7.21 2.11
CA LEU A 209 -12.34 -6.80 3.51
C LEU A 209 -13.36 -5.67 3.59
N SER A 210 -14.13 -5.63 4.67
CA SER A 210 -15.06 -4.54 4.96
C SER A 210 -15.42 -4.55 6.45
N PRO A 211 -15.67 -3.39 7.09
CA PRO A 211 -16.04 -3.34 8.50
C PRO A 211 -17.43 -3.92 8.81
N ASP A 212 -18.30 -3.99 7.81
CA ASP A 212 -19.71 -4.43 7.94
C ASP A 212 -19.95 -5.85 7.44
N ARG A 213 -18.90 -6.56 6.98
CA ARG A 213 -19.01 -7.91 6.38
C ARG A 213 -17.86 -8.80 6.83
N THR A 214 -18.12 -10.09 6.87
CA THR A 214 -17.07 -11.09 7.01
C THR A 214 -16.11 -11.02 5.80
N PRO A 215 -14.80 -11.12 5.98
CA PRO A 215 -13.84 -11.20 4.90
C PRO A 215 -14.18 -12.30 3.89
N VAL A 216 -14.12 -11.98 2.59
CA VAL A 216 -14.33 -12.93 1.50
C VAL A 216 -12.99 -13.18 0.83
N ILE A 217 -12.54 -14.43 0.85
CA ILE A 217 -11.29 -14.85 0.20
C ILE A 217 -11.66 -15.40 -1.19
N VAL A 218 -10.99 -14.89 -2.20
CA VAL A 218 -11.19 -15.32 -3.60
C VAL A 218 -9.87 -15.76 -4.20
N ASP A 219 -9.94 -16.81 -5.02
CA ASP A 219 -8.84 -17.26 -5.87
C ASP A 219 -8.78 -16.36 -7.12
N SER A 220 -8.37 -15.12 -6.91
CA SER A 220 -8.21 -14.14 -7.98
C SER A 220 -6.83 -13.53 -7.92
N ALA A 221 -6.10 -13.65 -9.02
CA ALA A 221 -4.79 -13.04 -9.18
C ALA A 221 -4.87 -11.51 -9.34
N VAL A 222 -6.05 -10.96 -9.67
CA VAL A 222 -6.21 -9.54 -10.00
C VAL A 222 -7.19 -8.83 -9.09
N ALA A 223 -6.90 -7.59 -8.76
CA ALA A 223 -7.83 -6.70 -8.06
C ALA A 223 -7.70 -5.26 -8.54
N THR A 224 -8.84 -4.57 -8.56
CA THR A 224 -8.97 -3.13 -8.79
C THR A 224 -9.84 -2.51 -7.68
N ASN A 225 -10.62 -1.49 -7.97
CA ASN A 225 -11.36 -0.75 -6.95
C ASN A 225 -12.84 -1.13 -6.85
N HIS A 226 -13.14 -2.41 -6.88
CA HIS A 226 -14.44 -2.99 -6.50
C HIS A 226 -14.24 -4.40 -5.94
N GLN A 227 -15.26 -4.91 -5.24
CA GLN A 227 -15.30 -6.27 -4.72
C GLN A 227 -16.12 -7.15 -5.66
N VAL A 228 -16.98 -8.03 -5.16
CA VAL A 228 -17.80 -8.92 -5.98
C VAL A 228 -18.68 -8.13 -6.94
N GLU A 229 -19.32 -7.07 -6.42
CA GLU A 229 -20.20 -6.18 -7.17
C GLU A 229 -19.73 -4.72 -7.08
N VAL A 230 -20.12 -3.92 -8.05
CA VAL A 230 -19.89 -2.47 -8.03
C VAL A 230 -21.01 -1.81 -7.22
N GLU A 231 -20.71 -1.41 -5.98
CA GLU A 231 -21.69 -0.76 -5.10
C GLU A 231 -21.66 0.78 -5.20
N TRP A 232 -20.55 1.36 -5.64
CA TRP A 232 -20.42 2.80 -5.85
C TRP A 232 -20.10 3.10 -7.32
N THR A 233 -21.19 3.26 -8.11
CA THR A 233 -21.13 3.39 -9.56
C THR A 233 -20.36 4.63 -10.03
N ASP A 234 -20.53 5.79 -9.37
CA ASP A 234 -19.83 7.04 -9.74
C ASP A 234 -18.32 6.88 -9.57
N TYR A 235 -17.90 6.25 -8.48
CA TYR A 235 -16.49 5.99 -8.22
C TYR A 235 -15.94 4.94 -9.19
N ALA A 236 -16.69 3.92 -9.49
CA ALA A 236 -16.32 2.89 -10.45
C ALA A 236 -16.11 3.49 -11.86
N SER A 237 -16.99 4.40 -12.27
CA SER A 237 -16.85 5.13 -13.54
C SER A 237 -15.67 6.10 -13.53
N LEU A 238 -15.44 6.80 -12.41
CA LEU A 238 -14.30 7.74 -12.29
C LEU A 238 -12.94 7.03 -12.38
N THR A 239 -12.88 5.79 -11.91
CA THR A 239 -11.64 5.02 -11.81
C THR A 239 -11.50 3.95 -12.89
N ASP A 240 -12.47 3.80 -13.79
CA ASP A 240 -12.51 2.76 -14.83
C ASP A 240 -12.23 1.35 -14.28
N THR A 241 -12.66 1.10 -13.02
CA THR A 241 -12.27 -0.09 -12.27
C THR A 241 -12.65 -1.40 -12.96
N ILE A 242 -13.79 -1.44 -13.67
CA ILE A 242 -14.27 -2.63 -14.39
C ILE A 242 -13.37 -2.92 -15.60
N GLU A 243 -13.09 -1.88 -16.41
CA GLU A 243 -12.25 -2.04 -17.60
C GLU A 243 -10.81 -2.43 -17.22
N ARG A 244 -10.25 -1.79 -16.19
CA ARG A 244 -8.91 -2.16 -15.68
C ARG A 244 -8.84 -3.60 -15.19
N LYS A 245 -9.89 -4.08 -14.49
CA LYS A 245 -9.95 -5.48 -14.05
C LYS A 245 -10.03 -6.43 -15.22
N ARG A 246 -10.92 -6.19 -16.20
CA ARG A 246 -11.05 -6.99 -17.41
C ARG A 246 -9.72 -7.09 -18.17
N HIS A 247 -9.04 -5.96 -18.35
CA HIS A 247 -7.73 -5.91 -19.00
C HIS A 247 -6.68 -6.77 -18.26
N LEU A 248 -6.63 -6.70 -16.92
CA LEU A 248 -5.74 -7.54 -16.12
C LEU A 248 -6.07 -9.02 -16.22
N GLU A 249 -7.36 -9.39 -16.23
CA GLU A 249 -7.82 -10.79 -16.40
C GLU A 249 -7.42 -11.34 -17.77
N GLU A 250 -7.49 -10.54 -18.82
CA GLU A 250 -6.99 -10.90 -20.16
C GLU A 250 -5.46 -11.12 -20.15
N LEU A 251 -4.69 -10.26 -19.48
CA LEU A 251 -3.23 -10.40 -19.37
C LEU A 251 -2.82 -11.70 -18.66
N VAL A 252 -3.43 -12.00 -17.50
CA VAL A 252 -3.07 -13.20 -16.73
C VAL A 252 -3.50 -14.50 -17.43
N SER A 253 -4.51 -14.41 -18.31
CA SER A 253 -5.00 -15.57 -19.07
C SER A 253 -4.19 -15.81 -20.36
N SER A 254 -3.36 -14.85 -20.77
CA SER A 254 -2.62 -14.92 -22.03
C SER A 254 -1.31 -15.73 -21.86
N PRO A 255 -1.10 -16.79 -22.63
CA PRO A 255 0.12 -17.59 -22.55
C PRO A 255 1.36 -16.87 -23.13
N ASN A 256 1.17 -15.77 -23.83
CA ASN A 256 2.24 -15.02 -24.49
C ASN A 256 2.81 -13.90 -23.63
N GLU A 257 2.17 -13.60 -22.49
CA GLU A 257 2.63 -12.55 -21.59
C GLU A 257 3.79 -13.03 -20.72
N THR A 258 4.68 -12.09 -20.41
CA THR A 258 5.80 -12.25 -19.50
C THR A 258 5.70 -11.19 -18.40
N GLU A 259 6.40 -11.37 -17.27
CA GLU A 259 6.47 -10.34 -16.23
C GLU A 259 6.83 -8.97 -16.80
N ALA A 260 7.84 -8.91 -17.68
CA ALA A 260 8.27 -7.66 -18.30
C ALA A 260 7.21 -7.05 -19.22
N SER A 261 6.41 -7.85 -19.94
CA SER A 261 5.31 -7.32 -20.75
C SER A 261 4.15 -6.84 -19.87
N VAL A 262 3.83 -7.57 -18.80
CA VAL A 262 2.82 -7.13 -17.82
C VAL A 262 3.21 -5.79 -17.19
N ILE A 263 4.46 -5.63 -16.74
CA ILE A 263 4.96 -4.34 -16.23
C ILE A 263 4.78 -3.23 -17.28
N ARG A 264 5.05 -3.48 -18.57
CA ARG A 264 4.80 -2.48 -19.62
C ARG A 264 3.33 -2.11 -19.74
N HIS A 265 2.39 -3.05 -19.60
CA HIS A 265 0.95 -2.75 -19.57
C HIS A 265 0.59 -1.82 -18.40
N PHE A 266 1.21 -2.02 -17.23
CA PHE A 266 1.02 -1.14 -16.08
C PHE A 266 1.55 0.28 -16.28
N LEU A 267 2.40 0.52 -17.28
CA LEU A 267 2.91 1.85 -17.65
C LEU A 267 2.10 2.53 -18.78
N HIS A 268 0.99 1.92 -19.21
CA HIS A 268 0.13 2.44 -20.28
C HIS A 268 -1.36 2.37 -19.91
N PRO A 269 -2.22 3.21 -20.53
CA PRO A 269 -3.66 3.04 -20.40
C PRO A 269 -4.12 1.64 -20.84
N PRO A 270 -5.19 1.08 -20.21
CA PRO A 270 -6.07 1.70 -19.23
C PRO A 270 -5.52 1.70 -17.79
N LEU A 271 -4.39 1.03 -17.51
CA LEU A 271 -3.85 0.86 -16.17
C LEU A 271 -3.13 2.11 -15.66
N TYR A 272 -2.41 2.84 -16.53
CA TYR A 272 -1.66 4.04 -16.17
C TYR A 272 -2.49 5.30 -16.36
N ASN A 273 -2.71 6.03 -15.27
CA ASN A 273 -3.51 7.25 -15.27
C ASN A 273 -2.61 8.49 -15.10
N THR A 274 -2.69 9.44 -16.02
CA THR A 274 -1.95 10.71 -15.96
C THR A 274 -2.82 11.90 -15.52
N ASN A 275 -4.06 11.68 -15.08
CA ASN A 275 -5.08 12.70 -14.87
C ASN A 275 -4.96 13.37 -13.48
N PHE A 276 -3.78 13.81 -13.13
CA PHE A 276 -3.49 14.45 -11.83
C PHE A 276 -4.34 15.69 -11.53
N GLU A 277 -4.87 16.34 -12.57
CA GLU A 277 -5.74 17.52 -12.41
C GLU A 277 -7.14 17.16 -11.89
N LYS A 278 -7.62 15.95 -12.17
CA LYS A 278 -8.94 15.46 -11.76
C LYS A 278 -8.94 14.72 -10.42
N SER A 279 -7.82 14.60 -9.77
CA SER A 279 -7.56 14.10 -8.40
C SER A 279 -6.69 12.84 -8.27
N PHE A 280 -6.69 11.91 -9.22
CA PHE A 280 -5.87 10.70 -9.14
C PHE A 280 -5.01 10.56 -10.39
N GLY A 281 -3.74 10.26 -10.18
CA GLY A 281 -2.83 9.83 -11.22
C GLY A 281 -1.95 8.71 -10.68
N THR A 282 -1.39 7.89 -11.55
CA THR A 282 -0.46 6.82 -11.18
C THR A 282 0.83 7.46 -10.67
N LEU A 283 1.05 7.35 -9.37
CA LEU A 283 2.25 7.84 -8.70
C LEU A 283 3.43 6.92 -8.97
N TYR A 284 3.20 5.61 -8.98
CA TYR A 284 4.22 4.61 -9.32
C TYR A 284 3.60 3.29 -9.76
N THR A 285 4.36 2.54 -10.53
CA THR A 285 4.20 1.12 -10.78
C THR A 285 5.30 0.39 -10.02
N ILE A 286 4.98 -0.67 -9.26
CA ILE A 286 5.99 -1.46 -8.55
C ILE A 286 5.81 -2.95 -8.84
N ALA A 287 6.94 -3.66 -8.95
CA ALA A 287 6.99 -5.10 -9.06
C ALA A 287 7.86 -5.67 -7.93
N TYR A 288 7.26 -6.53 -7.11
CA TYR A 288 7.93 -7.32 -6.07
C TYR A 288 8.12 -8.74 -6.57
N ASN A 289 9.34 -9.12 -6.97
CA ASN A 289 9.66 -10.50 -7.30
C ASN A 289 10.11 -11.22 -6.03
N VAL A 290 9.22 -12.01 -5.47
CA VAL A 290 9.42 -12.64 -4.15
C VAL A 290 10.46 -13.75 -4.18
N ALA A 291 10.63 -14.42 -5.32
CA ALA A 291 11.63 -15.48 -5.50
C ALA A 291 13.05 -14.91 -5.60
N GLN A 292 13.20 -13.72 -6.20
CA GLN A 292 14.49 -13.05 -6.35
C GLN A 292 14.78 -12.05 -5.20
N GLY A 293 13.79 -11.72 -4.38
CA GLY A 293 13.90 -10.72 -3.33
C GLY A 293 14.16 -9.30 -3.86
N THR A 294 13.57 -8.96 -5.03
CA THR A 294 13.74 -7.64 -5.68
C THR A 294 12.46 -6.83 -5.67
N ALA A 295 12.57 -5.52 -5.44
CA ALA A 295 11.49 -4.54 -5.47
C ALA A 295 11.86 -3.42 -6.44
N ASN A 296 11.18 -3.35 -7.58
CA ASN A 296 11.51 -2.42 -8.65
C ASN A 296 10.33 -1.47 -8.90
N ILE A 297 10.58 -0.16 -8.70
CA ILE A 297 9.62 0.86 -9.11
C ILE A 297 9.92 1.26 -10.54
N HIS A 298 8.86 1.39 -11.33
CA HIS A 298 8.90 1.79 -12.72
C HIS A 298 8.04 3.04 -12.95
N TRP A 299 8.55 3.93 -13.78
CA TRP A 299 7.84 5.04 -14.41
C TRP A 299 8.13 5.01 -15.91
N PRO A 300 7.37 5.70 -16.76
CA PRO A 300 7.61 5.66 -18.21
C PRO A 300 9.04 6.01 -18.62
N GLU A 301 9.73 6.89 -17.88
CA GLU A 301 11.08 7.38 -18.22
C GLU A 301 12.11 7.18 -17.09
N ALA A 302 11.77 6.44 -16.03
CA ALA A 302 12.65 6.24 -14.88
C ALA A 302 12.39 4.90 -14.19
N GLU A 303 13.36 4.43 -13.42
CA GLU A 303 13.23 3.25 -12.57
C GLU A 303 14.03 3.40 -11.27
N MET A 304 13.62 2.68 -10.23
CA MET A 304 14.37 2.51 -8.99
C MET A 304 14.39 1.02 -8.65
N LYS A 305 15.58 0.42 -8.62
CA LYS A 305 15.78 -1.01 -8.33
C LYS A 305 16.33 -1.20 -6.93
N GLN A 306 15.71 -2.09 -6.18
CA GLN A 306 16.14 -2.47 -4.83
C GLN A 306 16.04 -3.99 -4.64
N SER A 307 16.82 -4.51 -3.70
CA SER A 307 16.72 -5.92 -3.30
C SER A 307 17.15 -6.10 -1.84
N PHE A 308 16.82 -7.24 -1.24
CA PHE A 308 17.33 -7.57 0.11
C PHE A 308 18.85 -7.73 0.13
N SER A 309 19.45 -8.24 -0.95
CA SER A 309 20.90 -8.43 -1.07
C SER A 309 21.67 -7.13 -1.32
N LEU A 310 21.04 -6.17 -1.99
CA LEU A 310 21.63 -4.87 -2.32
C LEU A 310 20.56 -3.78 -2.25
N PHE A 311 20.40 -3.18 -1.08
CA PHE A 311 19.54 -2.01 -0.91
C PHE A 311 20.40 -0.74 -0.82
N THR A 312 20.15 0.20 -1.72
CA THR A 312 20.88 1.47 -1.79
C THR A 312 19.96 2.65 -1.50
N GLU A 313 20.38 3.57 -0.66
CA GLU A 313 19.65 4.81 -0.44
C GLU A 313 19.82 5.71 -1.68
N ASN A 314 18.68 6.10 -2.26
CA ASN A 314 18.65 6.85 -3.49
C ASN A 314 17.46 7.82 -3.49
N ARG A 315 17.49 8.78 -4.43
CA ARG A 315 16.36 9.69 -4.69
C ARG A 315 16.14 9.82 -6.19
N VAL A 316 14.91 9.59 -6.61
CA VAL A 316 14.48 9.71 -8.01
C VAL A 316 13.38 10.76 -8.11
N VAL A 317 13.42 11.59 -9.15
CA VAL A 317 12.39 12.59 -9.48
C VAL A 317 11.79 12.23 -10.84
N PRO A 318 10.81 11.31 -10.89
CA PRO A 318 10.26 10.84 -12.15
C PRO A 318 9.34 11.84 -12.84
N PHE A 319 8.83 12.84 -12.10
CA PHE A 319 7.90 13.84 -12.62
C PHE A 319 8.43 15.24 -12.33
N SER A 320 8.68 16.02 -13.40
CA SER A 320 9.00 17.44 -13.33
C SER A 320 8.08 18.21 -14.29
N THR A 321 7.17 19.01 -13.76
CA THR A 321 6.21 19.79 -14.56
C THR A 321 6.81 21.04 -15.20
N SER A 322 8.11 21.29 -15.09
CA SER A 322 8.77 22.42 -15.74
C SER A 322 8.92 22.29 -17.26
N LEU A 323 8.59 21.13 -17.86
CA LEU A 323 8.87 20.83 -19.28
C LEU A 323 7.66 20.69 -20.20
N ARG A 324 6.42 20.94 -19.74
CA ARG A 324 5.24 20.85 -20.63
C ARG A 324 4.46 22.17 -20.77
N LYS A 325 5.15 23.30 -20.93
CA LYS A 325 4.57 24.54 -21.50
C LYS A 325 4.94 24.70 -23.00
N GLY A 326 4.90 23.66 -23.74
CA GLY A 326 5.23 23.75 -25.15
C GLY A 326 4.94 22.48 -25.91
N LEU A 327 3.68 22.18 -26.13
CA LEU A 327 3.17 21.38 -27.25
C LEU A 327 1.64 21.48 -27.21
N ILE A 328 1.15 22.66 -27.65
CA ILE A 328 -0.19 22.76 -28.22
C ILE A 328 0.02 22.56 -29.73
N PHE A 329 -0.48 21.44 -30.21
CA PHE A 329 -0.88 21.28 -31.59
C PHE A 329 -2.29 20.71 -31.61
#